data_fca5378b631c2e9a2d35ca3f8a9c3f47
#
_entry.id   fca5378b631c2e9a2d35ca3f8a9c3f47
#
_cell.length_a   1.000
_cell.length_b   1.000
_cell.length_c   1.000
_cell.angle_alpha   90.00
_cell.angle_beta   90.00
_cell.angle_gamma   90.00
#
_symmetry.space_group_name_H-M   'P 1'
#
loop_
_entity.id
_entity.type
_entity.pdbx_description
1 polymer ?
#
loop_
_entity_poly.entity_id
_entity_poly.type
_entity_poly.pdbx_seq_one_letter_code
_entity_poly.pdbx_strand_id
1 'polypeptide(L)'
;MKTKLMIMMLAMLTLTACNNDDEPNSRPDVSLENIYLAVSSTEEGIGDRVITAKGDIVYQCDSLTWIRRFLADGRDWYAVVYNYNGGCQVIKNGNIIYSSHEEEIVDMCVDDGNIYTLQEPFPVPVRQEWLCKNFTHIYTLPYEQFKSSQMVVHHGDVALAPSYSREACYWRNGELVAMQGLEGDLLSCYIDTDGDDVLIGINVDKNNRTGYWRNGTYNELENTIIYQVKLIGGKSYILGNRYTTDVTNQYHGSARRITADAIIIVDGQEQVLRTGDRRNLAYSMIQYNNDNYILVRELLQEARDVYETVTLESKSFIYKNMKPMKLGNDITKLDIIDFAIIDK
;
A
#
# COMPACT_ATOMS: atom_id res chain seq x y z
N MET A 1 32.14 44.62 -29.88
CA MET A 1 31.57 44.42 -28.53
C MET A 1 30.05 44.68 -28.46
N LYS A 2 29.29 44.54 -29.56
CA LYS A 2 27.84 44.81 -29.61
C LYS A 2 26.99 43.56 -29.93
N THR A 3 27.59 42.41 -30.22
CA THR A 3 26.87 41.20 -30.68
C THR A 3 26.61 40.17 -29.56
N LYS A 4 27.24 40.31 -28.39
CA LYS A 4 27.03 39.39 -27.26
C LYS A 4 25.87 39.78 -26.33
N LEU A 5 25.34 40.99 -26.44
CA LEU A 5 24.25 41.47 -25.59
C LEU A 5 22.85 41.07 -26.14
N MET A 6 22.75 40.77 -27.41
CA MET A 6 21.48 40.45 -28.08
C MET A 6 21.04 38.97 -27.89
N ILE A 7 22.00 38.09 -27.62
CA ILE A 7 21.67 36.64 -27.39
C ILE A 7 21.19 36.39 -25.96
N MET A 8 21.57 37.25 -25.02
CA MET A 8 21.13 37.10 -23.60
C MET A 8 19.73 37.66 -23.32
N MET A 9 19.18 38.51 -24.18
CA MET A 9 17.79 38.98 -24.07
C MET A 9 16.77 38.07 -24.75
N LEU A 10 17.19 37.17 -25.64
CA LEU A 10 16.27 36.23 -26.29
C LEU A 10 16.01 34.95 -25.43
N ALA A 11 16.88 34.69 -24.43
CA ALA A 11 16.75 33.56 -23.53
C ALA A 11 15.83 33.84 -22.30
N MET A 12 15.44 35.09 -22.09
CA MET A 12 14.53 35.46 -20.96
C MET A 12 13.06 35.63 -21.36
N LEU A 13 12.71 35.43 -22.63
CA LEU A 13 11.33 35.60 -23.13
C LEU A 13 10.59 34.31 -23.39
N THR A 14 11.16 33.15 -23.02
CA THR A 14 10.47 31.85 -23.19
C THR A 14 10.04 31.18 -21.89
N LEU A 15 10.05 31.87 -20.76
CA LEU A 15 9.61 31.34 -19.45
C LEU A 15 8.29 31.89 -18.94
N THR A 16 7.52 32.61 -19.77
CA THR A 16 6.20 33.11 -19.37
C THR A 16 5.13 32.75 -20.40
N ALA A 17 4.97 31.44 -20.69
CA ALA A 17 3.78 30.96 -21.36
C ALA A 17 3.64 29.47 -21.09
N CYS A 18 2.88 29.13 -20.09
CA CYS A 18 2.04 27.93 -19.98
C CYS A 18 1.35 27.95 -18.61
N ASN A 19 0.52 28.98 -18.38
CA ASN A 19 -0.67 28.84 -17.57
C ASN A 19 -1.84 28.77 -18.57
N ASN A 20 -1.94 27.64 -19.25
CA ASN A 20 -3.18 27.25 -19.89
C ASN A 20 -3.84 26.22 -18.96
N ASP A 21 -4.59 26.70 -17.97
CA ASP A 21 -5.54 25.93 -17.17
C ASP A 21 -6.83 25.59 -17.98
N ASP A 22 -6.78 25.71 -19.31
CA ASP A 22 -7.87 25.35 -20.20
C ASP A 22 -7.46 24.14 -21.07
N GLU A 23 -7.29 22.97 -20.47
CA GLU A 23 -7.39 21.71 -21.22
C GLU A 23 -8.90 21.41 -21.46
N PRO A 24 -9.39 21.46 -22.73
CA PRO A 24 -10.79 21.18 -23.05
C PRO A 24 -11.19 19.70 -22.93
N ASN A 25 -10.41 18.87 -22.23
CA ASN A 25 -10.63 17.45 -21.97
C ASN A 25 -10.35 17.08 -20.51
N SER A 26 -10.69 17.93 -19.54
CA SER A 26 -10.71 17.49 -18.16
C SER A 26 -11.78 16.42 -18.01
N ARG A 27 -11.36 15.14 -17.97
CA ARG A 27 -12.26 14.07 -17.52
C ARG A 27 -12.86 14.51 -16.19
N PRO A 28 -14.15 14.26 -15.95
CA PRO A 28 -14.77 14.66 -14.70
C PRO A 28 -13.97 14.09 -13.53
N ASP A 29 -13.72 14.92 -12.52
CA ASP A 29 -13.11 14.45 -11.27
C ASP A 29 -13.89 13.26 -10.73
N VAL A 30 -13.17 12.28 -10.15
CA VAL A 30 -13.82 11.17 -9.46
C VAL A 30 -14.74 11.74 -8.38
N SER A 31 -16.01 11.39 -8.45
CA SER A 31 -16.98 11.77 -7.42
C SER A 31 -16.59 11.11 -6.09
N LEU A 32 -16.73 11.84 -4.97
CA LEU A 32 -16.54 11.27 -3.63
C LEU A 32 -17.46 10.08 -3.35
N GLU A 33 -18.56 9.92 -4.10
CA GLU A 33 -19.44 8.75 -4.03
C GLU A 33 -18.82 7.48 -4.61
N ASN A 34 -17.81 7.62 -5.48
CA ASN A 34 -17.10 6.52 -6.12
C ASN A 34 -15.85 6.11 -5.34
N ILE A 35 -15.45 6.88 -4.34
CA ILE A 35 -14.34 6.55 -3.44
C ILE A 35 -14.92 5.84 -2.22
N TYR A 36 -14.55 4.59 -2.04
CA TYR A 36 -14.95 3.74 -0.93
C TYR A 36 -13.77 3.60 0.04
N LEU A 37 -14.05 3.65 1.32
CA LEU A 37 -13.07 3.64 2.40
C LEU A 37 -13.38 2.49 3.34
N ALA A 38 -12.39 1.62 3.58
CA ALA A 38 -12.43 0.67 4.67
C ALA A 38 -11.93 1.40 5.93
N VAL A 39 -12.74 1.42 6.97
CA VAL A 39 -12.52 2.21 8.18
C VAL A 39 -12.54 1.31 9.40
N SER A 40 -11.49 1.40 10.22
CA SER A 40 -11.46 0.74 11.51
C SER A 40 -12.38 1.44 12.51
N SER A 41 -13.13 0.64 13.28
CA SER A 41 -13.96 1.17 14.34
C SER A 41 -13.20 1.14 15.66
N THR A 42 -13.18 2.28 16.36
CA THR A 42 -12.66 2.40 17.73
C THR A 42 -13.78 2.30 18.78
N GLU A 43 -15.04 2.19 18.35
CA GLU A 43 -16.20 2.10 19.23
C GLU A 43 -16.41 0.66 19.68
N GLU A 44 -16.52 0.45 20.99
CA GLU A 44 -16.76 -0.87 21.56
C GLU A 44 -18.10 -1.46 21.05
N GLY A 45 -18.05 -2.69 20.58
CA GLY A 45 -19.22 -3.39 20.02
C GLY A 45 -19.57 -3.04 18.58
N ILE A 46 -18.75 -2.23 17.89
CA ILE A 46 -18.93 -1.89 16.48
C ILE A 46 -17.73 -2.41 15.69
N GLY A 47 -17.97 -3.27 14.71
CA GLY A 47 -16.92 -3.76 13.79
C GLY A 47 -16.53 -2.71 12.74
N ASP A 48 -15.51 -3.03 11.95
CA ASP A 48 -15.05 -2.18 10.84
C ASP A 48 -16.17 -1.93 9.82
N ARG A 49 -16.02 -0.86 9.06
CA ARG A 49 -17.01 -0.38 8.10
C ARG A 49 -16.42 -0.12 6.73
N VAL A 50 -17.26 -0.26 5.70
CA VAL A 50 -17.01 0.33 4.38
C VAL A 50 -17.95 1.52 4.21
N ILE A 51 -17.40 2.69 3.93
CA ILE A 51 -18.14 3.92 3.73
C ILE A 51 -17.75 4.58 2.40
N THR A 52 -18.60 5.45 1.86
CA THR A 52 -18.19 6.36 0.77
C THR A 52 -17.34 7.51 1.35
N ALA A 53 -16.55 8.19 0.52
CA ALA A 53 -15.84 9.40 0.96
C ALA A 53 -16.79 10.59 1.27
N LYS A 54 -18.10 10.44 1.08
CA LYS A 54 -19.14 11.34 1.59
C LYS A 54 -19.56 11.00 3.03
N GLY A 55 -19.27 9.79 3.51
CA GLY A 55 -19.62 9.30 4.85
C GLY A 55 -20.81 8.34 4.89
N ASP A 56 -21.39 7.96 3.73
CA ASP A 56 -22.49 7.00 3.69
C ASP A 56 -21.98 5.60 3.98
N ILE A 57 -22.58 4.90 4.95
CA ILE A 57 -22.22 3.51 5.29
C ILE A 57 -22.77 2.59 4.20
N VAL A 58 -21.87 1.83 3.58
CA VAL A 58 -22.16 0.84 2.53
C VAL A 58 -22.21 -0.56 3.10
N TYR A 59 -21.35 -0.84 4.06
CA TYR A 59 -21.26 -2.14 4.73
C TYR A 59 -20.78 -1.96 6.17
N GLN A 60 -21.29 -2.79 7.08
CA GLN A 60 -20.90 -2.81 8.48
C GLN A 60 -20.58 -4.24 8.87
N CYS A 61 -19.36 -4.45 9.38
CA CYS A 61 -18.97 -5.72 9.99
C CYS A 61 -19.67 -5.95 11.33
N ASP A 62 -19.79 -7.20 11.74
CA ASP A 62 -20.22 -7.57 13.09
C ASP A 62 -19.18 -7.11 14.13
N SER A 63 -19.60 -6.99 15.38
CA SER A 63 -18.80 -6.41 16.48
C SER A 63 -17.48 -7.12 16.79
N LEU A 64 -17.29 -8.35 16.32
CA LEU A 64 -16.07 -9.15 16.52
C LEU A 64 -15.30 -9.38 15.21
N THR A 65 -15.53 -8.55 14.21
CA THR A 65 -14.92 -8.71 12.88
C THR A 65 -14.23 -7.45 12.46
N TRP A 66 -13.10 -7.61 11.74
CA TRP A 66 -12.34 -6.49 11.19
C TRP A 66 -11.95 -6.76 9.74
N ILE A 67 -11.76 -5.66 8.97
CA ILE A 67 -11.35 -5.70 7.58
C ILE A 67 -9.82 -5.77 7.53
N ARG A 68 -9.28 -6.81 6.91
CA ARG A 68 -7.84 -6.97 6.68
C ARG A 68 -7.39 -6.45 5.32
N ARG A 69 -8.20 -6.66 4.30
CA ARG A 69 -7.90 -6.28 2.92
C ARG A 69 -9.13 -5.65 2.29
N PHE A 70 -8.94 -4.60 1.54
CA PHE A 70 -10.00 -3.94 0.78
C PHE A 70 -9.48 -3.57 -0.60
N LEU A 71 -10.25 -3.85 -1.65
CA LEU A 71 -9.86 -3.54 -3.03
C LEU A 71 -11.10 -3.43 -3.92
N ALA A 72 -10.92 -2.87 -5.14
CA ALA A 72 -11.94 -2.85 -6.17
C ALA A 72 -11.43 -3.43 -7.49
N ASP A 73 -12.36 -3.94 -8.29
CA ASP A 73 -12.17 -4.35 -9.68
C ASP A 73 -13.38 -3.85 -10.49
N GLY A 74 -13.16 -2.81 -11.28
CA GLY A 74 -14.21 -2.15 -12.04
C GLY A 74 -15.34 -1.61 -11.17
N ARG A 75 -16.53 -2.24 -11.25
CA ARG A 75 -17.74 -1.85 -10.50
C ARG A 75 -17.90 -2.56 -9.16
N ASP A 76 -17.06 -3.53 -8.87
CA ASP A 76 -17.15 -4.37 -7.69
C ASP A 76 -16.09 -3.99 -6.66
N TRP A 77 -16.49 -3.97 -5.39
CA TRP A 77 -15.57 -3.92 -4.28
C TRP A 77 -15.54 -5.25 -3.52
N TYR A 78 -14.41 -5.54 -2.93
CA TYR A 78 -14.14 -6.75 -2.18
C TYR A 78 -13.48 -6.41 -0.85
N ALA A 79 -13.84 -7.18 0.19
CA ALA A 79 -13.18 -7.11 1.49
C ALA A 79 -12.88 -8.51 2.01
N VAL A 80 -11.69 -8.69 2.57
CA VAL A 80 -11.37 -9.85 3.42
C VAL A 80 -11.66 -9.45 4.86
N VAL A 81 -12.55 -10.17 5.51
CA VAL A 81 -13.01 -9.91 6.88
C VAL A 81 -12.64 -11.09 7.77
N TYR A 82 -12.07 -10.78 8.93
CA TYR A 82 -11.71 -11.75 9.95
C TYR A 82 -12.67 -11.71 11.12
N ASN A 83 -12.87 -12.88 11.74
CA ASN A 83 -13.61 -12.99 12.98
C ASN A 83 -12.64 -13.28 14.14
N TYR A 84 -12.85 -12.61 15.28
CA TYR A 84 -12.03 -12.79 16.49
C TYR A 84 -12.04 -14.24 17.01
N ASN A 85 -13.09 -14.99 16.73
CA ASN A 85 -13.24 -16.41 17.10
C ASN A 85 -12.58 -17.38 16.10
N GLY A 86 -11.84 -16.85 15.14
CA GLY A 86 -11.22 -17.60 14.06
C GLY A 86 -12.08 -17.68 12.81
N GLY A 87 -11.41 -17.80 11.67
CA GLY A 87 -12.01 -17.86 10.35
C GLY A 87 -12.04 -16.52 9.62
N CYS A 88 -12.29 -16.61 8.34
CA CYS A 88 -12.34 -15.47 7.43
C CYS A 88 -13.53 -15.54 6.49
N GLN A 89 -13.87 -14.39 5.94
CA GLN A 89 -14.89 -14.25 4.91
C GLN A 89 -14.37 -13.35 3.80
N VAL A 90 -14.80 -13.59 2.56
CA VAL A 90 -14.68 -12.65 1.46
C VAL A 90 -16.05 -12.07 1.17
N ILE A 91 -16.13 -10.76 1.22
CA ILE A 91 -17.32 -9.97 0.92
C ILE A 91 -17.16 -9.35 -0.45
N LYS A 92 -18.18 -9.46 -1.30
CA LYS A 92 -18.30 -8.75 -2.57
C LYS A 92 -19.56 -7.89 -2.55
N ASN A 93 -19.44 -6.58 -2.67
CA ASN A 93 -20.58 -5.64 -2.68
C ASN A 93 -21.58 -5.90 -1.53
N GLY A 94 -21.07 -6.16 -0.31
CA GLY A 94 -21.88 -6.46 0.87
C GLY A 94 -22.38 -7.90 0.98
N ASN A 95 -22.11 -8.79 0.04
CA ASN A 95 -22.52 -10.18 0.07
C ASN A 95 -21.33 -11.10 0.36
N ILE A 96 -21.52 -12.07 1.26
CA ILE A 96 -20.52 -13.10 1.54
C ILE A 96 -20.44 -14.04 0.32
N ILE A 97 -19.26 -14.15 -0.30
CA ILE A 97 -19.01 -15.05 -1.42
C ILE A 97 -18.09 -16.23 -1.04
N TYR A 98 -17.42 -16.15 0.10
CA TYR A 98 -16.61 -17.22 0.67
C TYR A 98 -16.57 -17.10 2.19
N SER A 99 -16.51 -18.23 2.89
CA SER A 99 -16.35 -18.30 4.35
C SER A 99 -15.61 -19.56 4.73
N SER A 100 -14.61 -19.45 5.61
CA SER A 100 -13.88 -20.57 6.18
C SER A 100 -13.62 -20.35 7.67
N HIS A 101 -13.63 -21.43 8.46
CA HIS A 101 -13.17 -21.46 9.84
C HIS A 101 -11.84 -22.20 10.00
N GLU A 102 -11.37 -22.83 8.92
CA GLU A 102 -10.17 -23.66 8.91
C GLU A 102 -8.98 -22.98 8.19
N GLU A 103 -9.23 -21.83 7.57
CA GLU A 103 -8.26 -21.11 6.75
C GLU A 103 -8.30 -19.61 7.02
N GLU A 104 -7.15 -18.98 6.93
CA GLU A 104 -7.01 -17.52 6.90
C GLU A 104 -6.57 -17.08 5.51
N ILE A 105 -7.09 -15.94 5.03
CA ILE A 105 -6.68 -15.32 3.78
C ILE A 105 -5.63 -14.25 4.09
N VAL A 106 -4.37 -14.53 3.82
CA VAL A 106 -3.24 -13.62 4.07
C VAL A 106 -3.30 -12.38 3.16
N ASP A 107 -3.58 -12.61 1.88
CA ASP A 107 -3.75 -11.54 0.87
C ASP A 107 -4.73 -11.97 -0.22
N MET A 108 -5.27 -10.98 -0.95
CA MET A 108 -6.22 -11.17 -2.03
C MET A 108 -5.98 -10.16 -3.15
N CYS A 109 -6.08 -10.65 -4.39
CA CYS A 109 -6.15 -9.83 -5.61
C CYS A 109 -7.34 -10.27 -6.47
N VAL A 110 -7.82 -9.36 -7.30
CA VAL A 110 -8.79 -9.65 -8.36
C VAL A 110 -8.19 -9.21 -9.69
N ASP A 111 -8.29 -10.09 -10.69
CA ASP A 111 -7.75 -9.87 -12.03
C ASP A 111 -8.67 -10.51 -13.06
N ASP A 112 -9.18 -9.71 -14.00
CA ASP A 112 -10.16 -10.12 -15.01
C ASP A 112 -11.35 -10.91 -14.42
N GLY A 113 -11.89 -10.46 -13.29
CA GLY A 113 -13.01 -11.08 -12.59
C GLY A 113 -12.65 -12.39 -11.84
N ASN A 114 -11.41 -12.86 -11.88
CA ASN A 114 -10.94 -13.98 -11.08
C ASN A 114 -10.40 -13.49 -9.74
N ILE A 115 -10.76 -14.19 -8.68
CA ILE A 115 -10.31 -13.90 -7.32
C ILE A 115 -9.12 -14.82 -7.02
N TYR A 116 -7.98 -14.22 -6.69
CA TYR A 116 -6.80 -14.94 -6.23
C TYR A 116 -6.63 -14.68 -4.73
N THR A 117 -6.43 -15.75 -3.95
CA THR A 117 -6.23 -15.66 -2.51
C THR A 117 -4.99 -16.43 -2.10
N LEU A 118 -4.24 -15.84 -1.20
CA LEU A 118 -3.17 -16.49 -0.47
C LEU A 118 -3.75 -16.95 0.86
N GLN A 119 -3.72 -18.25 1.14
CA GLN A 119 -4.38 -18.86 2.28
C GLN A 119 -3.40 -19.63 3.17
N GLU A 120 -3.65 -19.59 4.48
CA GLU A 120 -2.95 -20.41 5.50
C GLU A 120 -3.98 -21.23 6.28
N PRO A 121 -3.65 -22.46 6.73
CA PRO A 121 -4.52 -23.21 7.61
C PRO A 121 -4.60 -22.58 9.01
N PHE A 122 -5.81 -22.59 9.61
CA PHE A 122 -6.10 -22.06 10.93
C PHE A 122 -6.90 -23.10 11.75
N PRO A 123 -6.69 -23.31 13.04
CA PRO A 123 -5.66 -22.72 13.93
C PRO A 123 -4.36 -23.54 13.98
N VAL A 124 -4.19 -24.46 13.07
CA VAL A 124 -3.09 -25.43 13.13
C VAL A 124 -1.80 -24.78 12.66
N PRO A 125 -0.69 -24.95 13.38
CA PRO A 125 0.61 -24.43 12.96
C PRO A 125 1.22 -25.34 11.86
N VAL A 126 0.42 -25.72 10.86
CA VAL A 126 0.95 -26.33 9.66
C VAL A 126 1.59 -25.19 8.87
N ARG A 127 2.92 -25.25 8.77
CA ARG A 127 3.72 -24.27 8.02
C ARG A 127 3.51 -24.50 6.52
N GLN A 128 2.38 -24.06 6.02
CA GLN A 128 1.99 -24.24 4.63
C GLN A 128 1.13 -23.06 4.18
N GLU A 129 1.41 -22.54 3.01
CA GLU A 129 0.63 -21.50 2.35
C GLU A 129 0.13 -22.04 1.02
N TRP A 130 -1.08 -21.64 0.64
CA TRP A 130 -1.71 -22.03 -0.61
C TRP A 130 -2.10 -20.82 -1.43
N LEU A 131 -1.75 -20.85 -2.70
CA LEU A 131 -2.34 -19.95 -3.67
C LEU A 131 -3.60 -20.62 -4.24
N CYS A 132 -4.72 -19.90 -4.14
CA CYS A 132 -6.00 -20.33 -4.67
C CYS A 132 -6.49 -19.38 -5.74
N LYS A 133 -7.20 -19.91 -6.75
CA LYS A 133 -7.94 -19.15 -7.76
C LYS A 133 -9.43 -19.50 -7.62
N ASN A 134 -10.28 -18.47 -7.45
CA ASN A 134 -11.70 -18.64 -7.18
C ASN A 134 -11.94 -19.65 -6.05
N PHE A 135 -11.13 -19.52 -4.97
CA PHE A 135 -11.12 -20.40 -3.79
C PHE A 135 -10.77 -21.87 -4.06
N THR A 136 -10.23 -22.18 -5.24
CA THR A 136 -9.72 -23.50 -5.58
C THR A 136 -8.20 -23.47 -5.52
N HIS A 137 -7.60 -24.37 -4.75
CA HIS A 137 -6.15 -24.52 -4.61
C HIS A 137 -5.49 -24.77 -5.97
N ILE A 138 -4.44 -24.00 -6.28
CA ILE A 138 -3.66 -24.14 -7.52
C ILE A 138 -2.18 -24.40 -7.27
N TYR A 139 -1.60 -23.84 -6.19
CA TYR A 139 -0.20 -24.04 -5.81
C TYR A 139 -0.04 -24.13 -4.29
N THR A 140 0.88 -24.99 -3.84
CA THR A 140 1.41 -25.04 -2.49
C THR A 140 2.77 -24.33 -2.47
N LEU A 141 2.95 -23.35 -1.59
CA LEU A 141 4.18 -22.58 -1.52
C LEU A 141 5.25 -23.29 -0.67
N PRO A 142 6.55 -23.10 -0.97
CA PRO A 142 7.66 -23.72 -0.25
C PRO A 142 7.95 -22.98 1.09
N TYR A 143 7.08 -23.11 2.06
CA TYR A 143 7.05 -22.33 3.31
C TYR A 143 8.36 -22.29 4.12
N GLU A 144 9.17 -23.36 4.09
CA GLU A 144 10.44 -23.39 4.85
C GLU A 144 11.49 -22.41 4.32
N GLN A 145 11.39 -22.07 3.04
CA GLN A 145 12.31 -21.17 2.34
C GLN A 145 11.73 -19.79 2.10
N PHE A 146 10.39 -19.72 2.01
CA PHE A 146 9.68 -18.55 1.57
C PHE A 146 8.31 -18.49 2.25
N LYS A 147 8.07 -17.42 3.03
CA LYS A 147 6.75 -17.05 3.53
C LYS A 147 6.32 -15.78 2.83
N SER A 148 5.12 -15.77 2.25
CA SER A 148 4.63 -14.61 1.50
C SER A 148 4.00 -13.54 2.39
N SER A 149 3.95 -12.30 1.89
CA SER A 149 3.28 -11.17 2.56
C SER A 149 2.30 -10.43 1.65
N GLN A 150 2.58 -10.43 0.37
CA GLN A 150 1.81 -9.68 -0.61
C GLN A 150 1.79 -10.42 -1.94
N MET A 151 0.66 -10.35 -2.60
CA MET A 151 0.42 -10.88 -3.93
C MET A 151 0.09 -9.76 -4.91
N VAL A 152 0.56 -9.91 -6.13
CA VAL A 152 0.09 -9.15 -7.29
C VAL A 152 -0.28 -10.12 -8.42
N VAL A 153 -1.32 -9.77 -9.14
CA VAL A 153 -1.78 -10.55 -10.30
C VAL A 153 -2.07 -9.60 -11.44
N HIS A 154 -1.49 -9.88 -12.61
CA HIS A 154 -1.74 -9.15 -13.85
C HIS A 154 -1.92 -10.11 -15.01
N HIS A 155 -3.12 -10.13 -15.62
CA HIS A 155 -3.46 -11.03 -16.74
C HIS A 155 -3.16 -12.51 -16.45
N GLY A 156 -3.41 -12.93 -15.21
CA GLY A 156 -3.15 -14.28 -14.74
C GLY A 156 -1.70 -14.59 -14.36
N ASP A 157 -0.77 -13.67 -14.56
CA ASP A 157 0.61 -13.75 -14.05
C ASP A 157 0.63 -13.40 -12.56
N VAL A 158 1.01 -14.34 -11.72
CA VAL A 158 0.99 -14.19 -10.26
C VAL A 158 2.40 -14.06 -9.73
N ALA A 159 2.65 -13.01 -8.95
CA ALA A 159 3.90 -12.84 -8.24
C ALA A 159 3.66 -12.56 -6.74
N LEU A 160 4.53 -13.08 -5.88
CA LEU A 160 4.46 -12.97 -4.44
C LEU A 160 5.77 -12.39 -3.88
N ALA A 161 5.62 -11.39 -2.99
CA ALA A 161 6.72 -10.88 -2.20
C ALA A 161 6.88 -11.69 -0.91
N PRO A 162 8.12 -11.90 -0.40
CA PRO A 162 8.31 -12.55 0.88
C PRO A 162 7.99 -11.61 2.06
N SER A 163 7.30 -12.14 3.08
CA SER A 163 7.37 -11.60 4.43
C SER A 163 8.66 -12.05 5.12
N TYR A 164 9.13 -13.24 4.74
CA TYR A 164 10.41 -13.81 5.10
C TYR A 164 10.92 -14.72 3.99
N SER A 165 12.19 -14.59 3.62
CA SER A 165 12.89 -15.51 2.74
C SER A 165 14.32 -15.69 3.22
N ARG A 166 14.84 -16.92 3.21
CA ARG A 166 16.25 -17.23 3.57
C ARG A 166 17.24 -16.86 2.47
N GLU A 167 16.74 -16.70 1.27
CA GLU A 167 17.50 -16.29 0.10
C GLU A 167 16.79 -15.11 -0.55
N ALA A 168 17.54 -14.19 -1.15
CA ALA A 168 16.95 -13.06 -1.86
C ALA A 168 16.20 -13.56 -3.10
N CYS A 169 14.91 -13.87 -2.93
CA CYS A 169 14.04 -14.35 -3.99
C CYS A 169 12.60 -13.84 -3.83
N TYR A 170 11.86 -13.91 -4.92
CA TYR A 170 10.41 -13.79 -4.96
C TYR A 170 9.83 -15.02 -5.66
N TRP A 171 8.53 -15.26 -5.48
CA TRP A 171 7.86 -16.36 -6.16
C TRP A 171 7.07 -15.84 -7.37
N ARG A 172 7.11 -16.55 -8.51
CA ARG A 172 6.33 -16.21 -9.70
C ARG A 172 5.88 -17.46 -10.43
N ASN A 173 4.58 -17.64 -10.64
CA ASN A 173 3.95 -18.69 -11.43
C ASN A 173 4.45 -20.14 -11.14
N GLY A 174 4.68 -20.46 -9.88
CA GLY A 174 5.11 -21.82 -9.48
C GLY A 174 6.58 -21.94 -9.12
N GLU A 175 7.40 -20.92 -9.36
CA GLU A 175 8.85 -20.97 -9.17
C GLU A 175 9.38 -19.87 -8.26
N LEU A 176 10.44 -20.17 -7.49
CA LEU A 176 11.24 -19.18 -6.79
C LEU A 176 12.25 -18.56 -7.76
N VAL A 177 12.23 -17.24 -7.87
CA VAL A 177 13.09 -16.46 -8.76
C VAL A 177 14.11 -15.70 -7.93
N ALA A 178 15.40 -15.95 -8.14
CA ALA A 178 16.48 -15.25 -7.43
C ALA A 178 16.57 -13.78 -7.85
N MET A 179 16.74 -12.91 -6.87
CA MET A 179 16.95 -11.47 -7.07
C MET A 179 18.43 -11.20 -7.30
N GLN A 180 18.83 -11.05 -8.55
CA GLN A 180 20.23 -10.79 -8.91
C GLN A 180 20.78 -9.55 -8.18
N GLY A 181 22.00 -9.64 -7.67
CA GLY A 181 22.65 -8.55 -6.95
C GLY A 181 22.25 -8.39 -5.47
N LEU A 182 21.34 -9.23 -4.99
CA LEU A 182 21.01 -9.37 -3.57
C LEU A 182 21.33 -10.78 -3.07
N GLU A 183 21.70 -10.88 -1.81
CA GLU A 183 22.00 -12.15 -1.16
C GLU A 183 21.48 -12.18 0.28
N GLY A 184 21.10 -13.37 0.76
CA GLY A 184 20.71 -13.64 2.16
C GLY A 184 19.26 -13.33 2.43
N ASP A 185 18.94 -13.21 3.71
CA ASP A 185 17.57 -13.11 4.20
C ASP A 185 16.90 -11.80 3.81
N LEU A 186 15.61 -11.88 3.48
CA LEU A 186 14.74 -10.73 3.25
C LEU A 186 13.57 -10.76 4.22
N LEU A 187 13.17 -9.59 4.71
CA LEU A 187 12.01 -9.42 5.59
C LEU A 187 11.11 -8.27 5.11
N SER A 188 9.80 -8.50 5.18
CA SER A 188 8.77 -7.50 4.91
C SER A 188 8.93 -6.81 3.56
N CYS A 189 8.69 -7.58 2.49
CA CYS A 189 8.79 -7.08 1.11
C CYS A 189 7.41 -6.79 0.52
N TYR A 190 7.40 -5.92 -0.48
CA TYR A 190 6.25 -5.55 -1.31
C TYR A 190 6.62 -5.74 -2.77
N ILE A 191 5.68 -6.15 -3.62
CA ILE A 191 5.94 -6.44 -5.03
C ILE A 191 4.89 -5.79 -5.93
N ASP A 192 5.33 -5.36 -7.11
CA ASP A 192 4.47 -5.12 -8.27
C ASP A 192 5.17 -5.54 -9.56
N THR A 193 4.38 -5.91 -10.58
CA THR A 193 4.89 -6.37 -11.86
C THR A 193 4.16 -5.70 -13.02
N ASP A 194 4.85 -5.49 -14.13
CA ASP A 194 4.27 -5.05 -15.41
C ASP A 194 4.96 -5.83 -16.54
N GLY A 195 4.34 -6.93 -16.98
CA GLY A 195 4.99 -7.90 -17.85
C GLY A 195 6.25 -8.49 -17.20
N ASP A 196 7.40 -8.33 -17.86
CA ASP A 196 8.70 -8.80 -17.35
C ASP A 196 9.36 -7.83 -16.36
N ASP A 197 8.82 -6.62 -16.23
CA ASP A 197 9.32 -5.64 -15.25
C ASP A 197 8.84 -6.01 -13.86
N VAL A 198 9.76 -6.09 -12.90
CA VAL A 198 9.49 -6.46 -11.51
C VAL A 198 10.10 -5.42 -10.58
N LEU A 199 9.27 -4.89 -9.68
CA LEU A 199 9.67 -3.95 -8.64
C LEU A 199 9.37 -4.55 -7.27
N ILE A 200 10.39 -4.63 -6.40
CA ILE A 200 10.26 -5.14 -5.05
C ILE A 200 10.78 -4.11 -4.06
N GLY A 201 9.92 -3.67 -3.14
CA GLY A 201 10.29 -2.90 -1.97
C GLY A 201 10.73 -3.83 -0.84
N ILE A 202 11.84 -3.52 -0.19
CA ILE A 202 12.47 -4.35 0.84
C ILE A 202 12.64 -3.51 2.08
N ASN A 203 12.01 -3.87 3.21
CA ASN A 203 12.19 -3.12 4.45
C ASN A 203 13.40 -3.57 5.26
N VAL A 204 13.77 -4.85 5.18
CA VAL A 204 14.96 -5.36 5.87
C VAL A 204 15.63 -6.42 5.00
N ASP A 205 16.88 -6.21 4.64
CA ASP A 205 17.77 -7.22 4.09
C ASP A 205 18.70 -7.81 5.17
N LYS A 206 19.57 -8.74 4.82
CA LYS A 206 20.55 -9.37 5.73
C LYS A 206 21.48 -8.38 6.46
N ASN A 207 21.62 -7.14 5.96
CA ASN A 207 22.45 -6.09 6.53
C ASN A 207 21.61 -5.01 7.26
N ASN A 208 20.33 -5.28 7.53
CA ASN A 208 19.36 -4.33 8.09
C ASN A 208 19.17 -3.06 7.23
N ARG A 209 19.25 -3.18 5.90
CA ARG A 209 19.07 -2.07 4.98
C ARG A 209 17.65 -2.10 4.41
N THR A 210 17.10 -0.93 4.18
CA THR A 210 15.86 -0.72 3.42
C THR A 210 16.19 -0.26 2.01
N GLY A 211 15.41 -0.68 1.03
CA GLY A 211 15.60 -0.27 -0.35
C GLY A 211 14.58 -0.88 -1.30
N TYR A 212 14.82 -0.69 -2.57
CA TYR A 212 14.03 -1.37 -3.60
C TYR A 212 14.92 -2.02 -4.65
N TRP A 213 14.44 -3.13 -5.16
CA TRP A 213 15.06 -3.88 -6.25
C TRP A 213 14.17 -3.78 -7.50
N ARG A 214 14.78 -3.47 -8.65
CA ARG A 214 14.10 -3.49 -9.94
C ARG A 214 14.99 -4.16 -10.97
N ASN A 215 14.54 -5.28 -11.54
CA ASN A 215 15.19 -5.99 -12.65
C ASN A 215 16.71 -6.16 -12.48
N GLY A 216 17.18 -6.63 -11.33
CA GLY A 216 18.60 -6.86 -11.06
C GLY A 216 19.36 -5.69 -10.44
N THR A 217 18.73 -4.53 -10.24
CA THR A 217 19.35 -3.37 -9.61
C THR A 217 18.74 -3.09 -8.24
N TYR A 218 19.55 -3.10 -7.19
CA TYR A 218 19.16 -2.69 -5.83
C TYR A 218 19.53 -1.24 -5.58
N ASN A 219 18.58 -0.49 -5.02
CA ASN A 219 18.74 0.91 -4.62
C ASN A 219 18.43 1.04 -3.13
N GLU A 220 19.43 1.39 -2.35
CA GLU A 220 19.29 1.58 -0.90
C GLU A 220 18.59 2.89 -0.57
N LEU A 221 17.75 2.87 0.47
CA LEU A 221 17.02 4.03 1.00
C LEU A 221 17.34 4.20 2.47
N GLU A 222 17.81 5.38 2.85
CA GLU A 222 18.15 5.68 4.23
C GLU A 222 16.91 6.08 5.05
N ASN A 223 16.84 5.59 6.30
CA ASN A 223 15.80 5.97 7.28
C ASN A 223 14.35 5.85 6.75
N THR A 224 14.10 4.89 5.86
CA THR A 224 12.82 4.75 5.17
C THR A 224 12.14 3.44 5.57
N ILE A 225 10.80 3.45 5.62
CA ILE A 225 9.98 2.24 5.61
C ILE A 225 9.07 2.31 4.39
N ILE A 226 9.02 1.23 3.63
CA ILE A 226 8.18 1.07 2.45
C ILE A 226 6.86 0.41 2.88
N TYR A 227 5.73 0.88 2.35
CA TYR A 227 4.39 0.32 2.57
C TYR A 227 3.75 -0.23 1.30
N GLN A 228 4.16 0.29 0.14
CA GLN A 228 3.69 -0.21 -1.15
C GLN A 228 4.68 0.13 -2.25
N VAL A 229 4.72 -0.70 -3.28
CA VAL A 229 5.36 -0.39 -4.56
C VAL A 229 4.36 -0.56 -5.70
N LYS A 230 4.52 0.21 -6.78
CA LYS A 230 3.71 0.12 -7.99
C LYS A 230 4.54 0.35 -9.23
N LEU A 231 4.22 -0.41 -10.28
CA LEU A 231 4.67 -0.20 -11.65
C LEU A 231 3.50 0.29 -12.49
N ILE A 232 3.58 1.50 -13.03
CA ILE A 232 2.49 2.11 -13.78
C ILE A 232 3.06 2.79 -15.01
N GLY A 233 2.74 2.27 -16.19
CA GLY A 233 3.20 2.82 -17.45
C GLY A 233 4.72 2.93 -17.55
N GLY A 234 5.42 1.90 -17.08
CA GLY A 234 6.89 1.79 -17.04
C GLY A 234 7.57 2.61 -15.94
N LYS A 235 6.82 3.37 -15.13
CA LYS A 235 7.36 4.13 -13.99
C LYS A 235 7.24 3.34 -12.69
N SER A 236 8.27 3.47 -11.84
CA SER A 236 8.26 2.93 -10.48
C SER A 236 7.74 3.98 -9.49
N TYR A 237 6.85 3.54 -8.60
CA TYR A 237 6.33 4.31 -7.49
C TYR A 237 6.59 3.53 -6.21
N ILE A 238 7.27 4.14 -5.24
CA ILE A 238 7.55 3.54 -3.94
C ILE A 238 6.96 4.47 -2.88
N LEU A 239 6.00 3.95 -2.11
CA LEU A 239 5.31 4.70 -1.07
C LEU A 239 5.86 4.30 0.29
N GLY A 240 6.06 5.28 1.14
CA GLY A 240 6.60 5.01 2.46
C GLY A 240 6.62 6.21 3.38
N ASN A 241 7.44 6.09 4.40
CA ASN A 241 7.79 7.22 5.24
C ASN A 241 9.30 7.28 5.46
N ARG A 242 9.80 8.50 5.61
CA ARG A 242 11.17 8.78 6.05
C ARG A 242 11.16 9.30 7.47
N TYR A 243 11.88 8.64 8.36
CA TYR A 243 12.05 9.10 9.73
C TYR A 243 12.89 10.37 9.79
N THR A 244 12.36 11.39 10.46
CA THR A 244 13.03 12.68 10.69
C THR A 244 13.65 12.75 12.08
N THR A 245 13.32 11.78 12.96
CA THR A 245 13.94 11.60 14.26
C THR A 245 14.82 10.37 14.26
N ASP A 246 16.00 10.46 14.87
CA ASP A 246 16.87 9.29 15.10
C ASP A 246 16.19 8.33 16.07
N VAL A 247 15.60 7.26 15.52
CA VAL A 247 14.87 6.23 16.28
C VAL A 247 15.84 5.35 17.08
N THR A 248 17.12 5.29 16.68
CA THR A 248 18.14 4.39 17.28
C THR A 248 18.58 4.80 18.68
N ASN A 249 18.45 6.09 19.06
CA ASN A 249 18.86 6.64 20.34
C ASN A 249 17.72 6.81 21.37
N GLN A 250 16.54 6.24 21.13
CA GLN A 250 15.32 6.52 21.90
C GLN A 250 15.17 5.70 23.20
N TYR A 251 16.13 4.85 23.58
CA TYR A 251 15.94 3.85 24.63
C TYR A 251 16.30 4.28 26.05
N HIS A 252 16.35 5.57 26.35
CA HIS A 252 16.59 6.07 27.70
C HIS A 252 15.43 6.92 28.26
N GLY A 253 14.36 6.26 28.72
CA GLY A 253 13.56 6.70 29.87
C GLY A 253 12.57 7.86 29.70
N SER A 254 12.33 8.40 28.51
CA SER A 254 11.26 9.39 28.29
C SER A 254 10.46 9.07 27.02
N ALA A 255 9.14 9.08 27.13
CA ALA A 255 8.25 8.95 25.98
C ALA A 255 8.61 9.98 24.89
N ARG A 256 9.10 9.55 23.75
CA ARG A 256 9.46 10.44 22.63
C ARG A 256 8.46 10.29 21.50
N ARG A 257 8.08 11.42 20.91
CA ARG A 257 7.27 11.43 19.70
C ARG A 257 8.07 10.87 18.53
N ILE A 258 7.44 9.94 17.81
CA ILE A 258 7.97 9.43 16.55
C ILE A 258 7.49 10.38 15.44
N THR A 259 8.44 10.99 14.71
CA THR A 259 8.14 11.86 13.57
C THR A 259 8.69 11.27 12.29
N ALA A 260 7.90 11.35 11.23
CA ALA A 260 8.29 10.90 9.90
C ALA A 260 7.51 11.67 8.84
N ASP A 261 8.14 11.89 7.69
CA ASP A 261 7.51 12.47 6.52
C ASP A 261 6.90 11.36 5.64
N ALA A 262 5.67 11.56 5.16
CA ALA A 262 5.10 10.72 4.12
C ALA A 262 5.78 11.03 2.79
N ILE A 263 6.37 10.03 2.16
CA ILE A 263 7.13 10.18 0.92
C ILE A 263 6.59 9.27 -0.18
N ILE A 264 6.81 9.71 -1.41
CA ILE A 264 6.72 8.88 -2.59
C ILE A 264 8.01 9.04 -3.41
N ILE A 265 8.56 7.94 -3.90
CA ILE A 265 9.71 7.95 -4.80
C ILE A 265 9.21 7.52 -6.18
N VAL A 266 9.38 8.38 -7.17
CA VAL A 266 8.99 8.13 -8.56
C VAL A 266 10.25 8.06 -9.41
N ASP A 267 10.53 6.89 -10.01
CA ASP A 267 11.75 6.65 -10.81
C ASP A 267 13.02 7.11 -10.09
N GLY A 268 13.14 6.82 -8.79
CA GLY A 268 14.28 7.19 -7.94
C GLY A 268 14.28 8.65 -7.46
N GLN A 269 13.30 9.46 -7.84
CA GLN A 269 13.16 10.84 -7.35
C GLN A 269 12.15 10.92 -6.23
N GLU A 270 12.62 11.35 -5.05
CA GLU A 270 11.75 11.50 -3.89
C GLU A 270 10.95 12.79 -3.92
N GLN A 271 9.70 12.68 -3.48
CA GLN A 271 8.79 13.79 -3.23
C GLN A 271 8.14 13.62 -1.85
N VAL A 272 8.11 14.69 -1.09
CA VAL A 272 7.43 14.70 0.22
C VAL A 272 5.97 15.08 0.02
N LEU A 273 5.06 14.19 0.43
CA LEU A 273 3.61 14.42 0.37
C LEU A 273 3.13 15.20 1.61
N ARG A 274 3.66 14.85 2.77
CA ARG A 274 3.27 15.44 4.03
C ARG A 274 4.42 15.40 5.04
N THR A 275 4.64 16.51 5.72
CA THR A 275 5.62 16.66 6.79
C THR A 275 4.94 17.23 8.05
N GLY A 276 5.60 17.18 9.19
CA GLY A 276 5.13 17.76 10.44
C GLY A 276 5.74 17.10 11.68
N ASP A 277 5.10 17.39 12.84
CA ASP A 277 5.51 16.87 14.15
C ASP A 277 4.87 15.51 14.49
N ARG A 278 4.37 14.81 13.50
CA ARG A 278 3.70 13.52 13.59
C ARG A 278 4.35 12.50 12.65
N ARG A 279 4.04 11.23 12.85
CA ARG A 279 4.40 10.18 11.90
C ARG A 279 3.43 10.20 10.73
N ASN A 280 3.91 10.61 9.58
CA ASN A 280 3.14 10.62 8.33
C ASN A 280 3.55 9.44 7.45
N LEU A 281 2.58 8.72 6.91
CA LEU A 281 2.76 7.48 6.14
C LEU A 281 2.06 7.62 4.79
N ALA A 282 2.77 7.48 3.67
CA ALA A 282 2.13 7.20 2.38
C ALA A 282 1.89 5.68 2.32
N TYR A 283 0.63 5.27 2.42
CA TYR A 283 0.28 3.90 2.78
C TYR A 283 -0.22 3.07 1.61
N SER A 284 -1.09 3.63 0.76
CA SER A 284 -1.70 2.92 -0.36
C SER A 284 -1.88 3.86 -1.55
N MET A 285 -1.75 3.33 -2.77
CA MET A 285 -1.91 4.08 -4.01
C MET A 285 -2.74 3.29 -5.01
N ILE A 286 -3.66 3.99 -5.66
CA ILE A 286 -4.47 3.49 -6.77
C ILE A 286 -4.29 4.43 -7.96
N GLN A 287 -4.10 3.88 -9.16
CA GLN A 287 -4.26 4.63 -10.38
C GLN A 287 -5.68 4.44 -10.92
N TYR A 288 -6.34 5.55 -11.21
CA TYR A 288 -7.66 5.54 -11.82
C TYR A 288 -7.78 6.68 -12.85
N ASN A 289 -8.17 6.36 -14.08
CA ASN A 289 -8.28 7.31 -15.18
C ASN A 289 -7.02 8.17 -15.43
N ASN A 290 -5.82 7.57 -15.31
CA ASN A 290 -4.51 8.21 -15.36
C ASN A 290 -4.18 9.17 -14.21
N ASP A 291 -5.06 9.29 -13.22
CA ASP A 291 -4.78 10.02 -11.99
C ASP A 291 -4.29 9.07 -10.90
N ASN A 292 -3.33 9.52 -10.11
CA ASN A 292 -2.79 8.78 -8.97
C ASN A 292 -3.47 9.25 -7.69
N TYR A 293 -4.10 8.33 -6.97
CA TYR A 293 -4.73 8.57 -5.68
C TYR A 293 -3.91 7.90 -4.59
N ILE A 294 -3.53 8.64 -3.55
CA ILE A 294 -2.64 8.15 -2.48
C ILE A 294 -3.30 8.38 -1.13
N LEU A 295 -3.42 7.32 -0.34
CA LEU A 295 -3.82 7.39 1.06
C LEU A 295 -2.60 7.75 1.91
N VAL A 296 -2.70 8.86 2.64
CA VAL A 296 -1.71 9.31 3.62
C VAL A 296 -2.34 9.28 5.00
N ARG A 297 -1.69 8.60 5.96
CA ARG A 297 -2.09 8.57 7.36
C ARG A 297 -1.14 9.42 8.20
N GLU A 298 -1.70 10.22 9.07
CA GLU A 298 -0.97 11.02 10.06
C GLU A 298 -1.26 10.44 11.45
N LEU A 299 -0.26 9.94 12.12
CA LEU A 299 -0.38 9.29 13.42
C LEU A 299 0.34 10.11 14.49
N LEU A 300 -0.37 10.46 15.57
CA LEU A 300 0.27 10.90 16.79
C LEU A 300 0.64 9.67 17.61
N GLN A 301 1.92 9.33 17.60
CA GLN A 301 2.45 8.16 18.28
C GLN A 301 3.48 8.54 19.34
N GLU A 302 3.43 7.86 20.49
CA GLU A 302 4.43 7.97 21.55
C GLU A 302 5.02 6.59 21.81
N ALA A 303 6.35 6.51 21.75
CA ALA A 303 7.06 5.33 22.25
C ALA A 303 7.12 5.43 23.78
N ARG A 304 6.48 4.50 24.50
CA ARG A 304 6.50 4.42 25.97
C ARG A 304 7.69 3.65 26.48
N ASP A 305 8.09 2.62 25.75
CA ASP A 305 9.32 1.87 25.99
C ASP A 305 9.86 1.26 24.69
N VAL A 306 10.84 0.35 24.78
CA VAL A 306 11.50 -0.33 23.64
C VAL A 306 10.51 -1.15 22.81
N TYR A 307 9.43 -1.62 23.42
CA TYR A 307 8.50 -2.57 22.82
C TYR A 307 7.08 -2.01 22.64
N GLU A 308 6.79 -0.86 23.24
CA GLU A 308 5.44 -0.30 23.25
C GLU A 308 5.37 1.06 22.54
N THR A 309 4.62 1.12 21.45
CA THR A 309 4.23 2.37 20.76
C THR A 309 2.73 2.51 20.84
N VAL A 310 2.24 3.63 21.36
CA VAL A 310 0.81 3.91 21.48
C VAL A 310 0.42 4.97 20.46
N THR A 311 -0.62 4.69 19.68
CA THR A 311 -1.24 5.67 18.79
C THR A 311 -2.32 6.42 19.57
N LEU A 312 -2.13 7.74 19.75
CA LEU A 312 -3.05 8.60 20.49
C LEU A 312 -4.11 9.21 19.58
N GLU A 313 -3.77 9.48 18.33
CA GLU A 313 -4.65 10.11 17.34
C GLU A 313 -4.23 9.64 15.94
N SER A 314 -5.21 9.40 15.08
CA SER A 314 -5.03 9.10 13.66
C SER A 314 -5.84 10.08 12.80
N LYS A 315 -5.27 10.51 11.69
CA LYS A 315 -5.95 11.26 10.63
C LYS A 315 -5.60 10.66 9.28
N SER A 316 -6.54 10.67 8.37
CA SER A 316 -6.35 10.14 7.02
C SER A 316 -6.65 11.20 5.97
N PHE A 317 -5.85 11.20 4.90
CA PHE A 317 -5.94 12.14 3.79
C PHE A 317 -5.82 11.37 2.47
N ILE A 318 -6.57 11.78 1.46
CA ILE A 318 -6.38 11.29 0.10
C ILE A 318 -5.77 12.41 -0.73
N TYR A 319 -4.71 12.08 -1.44
CA TYR A 319 -4.03 12.95 -2.40
C TYR A 319 -4.38 12.50 -3.81
N LYS A 320 -4.74 13.45 -4.67
CA LYS A 320 -4.86 13.23 -6.12
C LYS A 320 -3.71 13.95 -6.81
N ASN A 321 -2.87 13.20 -7.56
CA ASN A 321 -1.70 13.74 -8.25
C ASN A 321 -0.85 14.67 -7.35
N MET A 322 -0.50 14.17 -6.16
CA MET A 322 0.29 14.86 -5.13
C MET A 322 -0.40 16.08 -4.46
N LYS A 323 -1.67 16.35 -4.75
CA LYS A 323 -2.44 17.43 -4.12
C LYS A 323 -3.49 16.85 -3.18
N PRO A 324 -3.62 17.34 -1.94
CA PRO A 324 -4.62 16.82 -1.01
C PRO A 324 -6.04 17.10 -1.52
N MET A 325 -6.89 16.08 -1.48
CA MET A 325 -8.32 16.20 -1.78
C MET A 325 -9.08 16.74 -0.57
N LYS A 326 -10.13 17.51 -0.83
CA LYS A 326 -11.03 17.97 0.23
C LYS A 326 -12.06 16.87 0.54
N LEU A 327 -11.84 16.12 1.61
CA LEU A 327 -12.80 15.18 2.17
C LEU A 327 -13.74 15.88 3.16
N GLY A 328 -14.86 15.25 3.51
CA GLY A 328 -15.73 15.73 4.59
C GLY A 328 -14.96 15.88 5.92
N ASN A 329 -15.31 16.86 6.75
CA ASN A 329 -14.56 17.16 7.97
C ASN A 329 -14.46 15.98 8.94
N ASP A 330 -15.45 15.10 8.98
CA ASP A 330 -15.44 13.93 9.87
C ASP A 330 -14.68 12.74 9.29
N ILE A 331 -14.57 12.65 7.96
CA ILE A 331 -13.85 11.57 7.28
C ILE A 331 -12.35 11.59 7.60
N THR A 332 -11.75 12.78 7.69
CA THR A 332 -10.30 12.90 7.99
C THR A 332 -9.92 12.44 9.39
N LYS A 333 -10.89 12.29 10.30
CA LYS A 333 -10.66 11.81 11.68
C LYS A 333 -10.78 10.29 11.80
N LEU A 334 -11.22 9.63 10.75
CA LEU A 334 -11.38 8.17 10.72
C LEU A 334 -10.03 7.49 10.50
N ASP A 335 -9.87 6.33 11.10
CA ASP A 335 -8.73 5.45 10.84
C ASP A 335 -9.02 4.64 9.58
N ILE A 336 -8.61 5.18 8.41
CA ILE A 336 -8.81 4.52 7.12
C ILE A 336 -7.75 3.44 6.96
N ILE A 337 -8.20 2.19 6.86
CA ILE A 337 -7.37 1.00 6.66
C ILE A 337 -6.87 0.96 5.22
N ASP A 338 -7.78 1.16 4.26
CA ASP A 338 -7.50 1.14 2.82
C ASP A 338 -8.63 1.86 2.07
N PHE A 339 -8.46 2.06 0.76
CA PHE A 339 -9.48 2.70 -0.07
C PHE A 339 -9.56 2.05 -1.46
N ALA A 340 -10.68 2.25 -2.13
CA ALA A 340 -10.91 1.78 -3.49
C ALA A 340 -11.70 2.82 -4.28
N ILE A 341 -11.54 2.82 -5.60
CA ILE A 341 -12.31 3.66 -6.53
C ILE A 341 -13.11 2.72 -7.42
N ILE A 342 -14.43 2.98 -7.53
CA ILE A 342 -15.38 2.10 -8.18
C ILE A 342 -16.03 2.82 -9.35
N ASP A 343 -16.11 2.16 -10.49
CA ASP A 343 -16.85 2.62 -11.65
C ASP A 343 -18.37 2.54 -11.39
N LYS A 344 -19.10 3.63 -11.62
CA LYS A 344 -20.57 3.66 -11.54
C LYS A 344 -21.21 3.64 -12.91
#